data_543bf374eb647c8a4b2069b4f5750d8a
#
_entry.id   543bf374eb647c8a4b2069b4f5750d8a
#
_cell.length_a   1.000
_cell.length_b   1.000
_cell.length_c   1.000
_cell.angle_alpha   90.00
_cell.angle_beta   90.00
_cell.angle_gamma   90.00
#
_symmetry.space_group_name_H-M   'P 1'
#
loop_
_entity.id
_entity.type
_entity.pdbx_description
1 polymer ?
#
loop_
_entity_poly.entity_id
_entity_poly.type
_entity_poly.pdbx_seq_one_letter_code
_entity_poly.pdbx_strand_id
1 'polypeptide(L)'
;MNVLILTAKYGMGHYTASISLKQELENENVQVEVVDFFDIIFPKIKTLIYSVFNFLISKCSNIYNFFYKFSANSNFAPFNKIIRKRIEKLITESNANIIISTFPVCTKYISTYKKNNNKKLKLYTYITDIEANKEWISEEIDMYFVASNETKIQIMENGIPKEKIKVVGIPVRKEFKEEICIKDKNEIVVMGGGLGLIPDMDKTLKILMRNEDIHVTLLAGKNQKLFNQYSNKYDNMTVVGYTDEVYKYMKKAQLIITKAGGITLFEAIHSKTPIYIMPPFLSQEIGNAKFIEKNEIGVVVWNKSENVSDDIIQLLKSPDKLEKMRENMQMLKDRLEKTNVVEIYGEEIITVC
;
A
#
# COMPACT_ATOMS: atom_id res chain seq x y z
N MET A 1 7.24 -16.36 -20.02
CA MET A 1 6.03 -16.12 -19.19
C MET A 1 5.64 -14.67 -19.32
N ASN A 2 4.36 -14.40 -19.60
CA ASN A 2 3.82 -13.04 -19.72
C ASN A 2 2.83 -12.79 -18.57
N VAL A 3 3.05 -11.73 -17.82
CA VAL A 3 2.21 -11.35 -16.67
C VAL A 3 1.54 -10.01 -16.92
N LEU A 4 0.24 -9.95 -16.73
CA LEU A 4 -0.55 -8.73 -16.79
C LEU A 4 -0.98 -8.34 -15.37
N ILE A 5 -0.49 -7.20 -14.88
CA ILE A 5 -0.88 -6.66 -13.57
C ILE A 5 -1.99 -5.63 -13.77
N LEU A 6 -3.15 -5.89 -13.18
CA LEU A 6 -4.29 -4.98 -13.19
C LEU A 6 -4.40 -4.25 -11.86
N THR A 7 -4.48 -2.93 -11.95
CA THR A 7 -4.46 -2.03 -10.79
C THR A 7 -5.41 -0.86 -10.97
N ALA A 8 -5.47 0.02 -9.99
CA ALA A 8 -6.14 1.31 -10.09
C ALA A 8 -5.32 2.41 -9.41
N LYS A 9 -5.37 3.62 -9.96
CA LYS A 9 -4.61 4.78 -9.46
C LYS A 9 -5.33 5.51 -8.31
N TYR A 10 -6.07 4.78 -7.49
CA TYR A 10 -6.69 5.32 -6.29
C TYR A 10 -5.65 5.49 -5.18
N GLY A 11 -5.47 6.74 -4.72
CA GLY A 11 -4.55 7.04 -3.62
C GLY A 11 -3.09 6.64 -3.84
N MET A 12 -2.74 6.10 -5.00
CA MET A 12 -1.41 5.63 -5.45
C MET A 12 -0.90 4.34 -4.77
N GLY A 13 -1.45 3.86 -3.65
CA GLY A 13 -0.96 2.67 -2.95
C GLY A 13 -0.96 1.41 -3.83
N HIS A 14 -2.11 1.02 -4.36
CA HIS A 14 -2.25 -0.15 -5.23
C HIS A 14 -1.36 -0.07 -6.48
N TYR A 15 -1.26 1.13 -7.08
CA TYR A 15 -0.40 1.35 -8.23
C TYR A 15 1.09 1.20 -7.87
N THR A 16 1.53 1.75 -6.74
CA THR A 16 2.91 1.61 -6.26
C THR A 16 3.25 0.14 -5.98
N ALA A 17 2.35 -0.62 -5.35
CA ALA A 17 2.53 -2.07 -5.16
C ALA A 17 2.67 -2.80 -6.50
N SER A 18 1.87 -2.43 -7.51
CA SER A 18 1.96 -3.01 -8.85
C SER A 18 3.29 -2.73 -9.54
N ILE A 19 3.82 -1.53 -9.41
CA ILE A 19 5.14 -1.16 -9.97
C ILE A 19 6.25 -1.89 -9.23
N SER A 20 6.15 -2.03 -7.90
CA SER A 20 7.12 -2.80 -7.10
C SER A 20 7.12 -4.28 -7.51
N LEU A 21 5.94 -4.86 -7.70
CA LEU A 21 5.80 -6.24 -8.16
C LEU A 21 6.32 -6.42 -9.60
N LYS A 22 6.04 -5.47 -10.49
CA LYS A 22 6.62 -5.46 -11.85
C LYS A 22 8.15 -5.50 -11.77
N GLN A 23 8.78 -4.62 -10.98
CA GLN A 23 10.23 -4.57 -10.79
C GLN A 23 10.78 -5.92 -10.28
N GLU A 24 10.09 -6.56 -9.35
CA GLU A 24 10.47 -7.86 -8.80
C GLU A 24 10.43 -8.97 -9.86
N LEU A 25 9.35 -9.05 -10.62
CA LEU A 25 9.17 -10.06 -11.67
C LEU A 25 10.10 -9.85 -12.88
N GLU A 26 10.35 -8.58 -13.27
CA GLU A 26 11.29 -8.28 -14.37
C GLU A 26 12.72 -8.67 -14.02
N ASN A 27 13.13 -8.62 -12.74
CA ASN A 27 14.43 -9.13 -12.29
C ASN A 27 14.56 -10.66 -12.47
N GLU A 28 13.44 -11.38 -12.60
CA GLU A 28 13.38 -12.83 -12.89
C GLU A 28 13.14 -13.13 -14.38
N ASN A 29 13.39 -12.14 -15.25
CA ASN A 29 13.21 -12.24 -16.71
C ASN A 29 11.76 -12.53 -17.16
N VAL A 30 10.78 -12.09 -16.39
CA VAL A 30 9.37 -12.17 -16.74
C VAL A 30 8.95 -10.90 -17.50
N GLN A 31 8.19 -11.06 -18.59
CA GLN A 31 7.58 -9.93 -19.28
C GLN A 31 6.35 -9.47 -18.51
N VAL A 32 6.33 -8.19 -18.06
CA VAL A 32 5.29 -7.66 -17.20
C VAL A 32 4.69 -6.37 -17.76
N GLU A 33 3.38 -6.36 -17.94
CA GLU A 33 2.62 -5.17 -18.28
C GLU A 33 1.77 -4.75 -17.07
N VAL A 34 1.75 -3.44 -16.75
CA VAL A 34 0.88 -2.87 -15.69
C VAL A 34 -0.16 -1.97 -16.32
N VAL A 35 -1.43 -2.30 -16.10
CA VAL A 35 -2.56 -1.60 -16.70
C VAL A 35 -3.48 -1.03 -15.63
N ASP A 36 -3.81 0.25 -15.76
CA ASP A 36 -4.91 0.85 -15.00
C ASP A 36 -6.24 0.34 -15.54
N PHE A 37 -6.91 -0.50 -14.76
CA PHE A 37 -8.11 -1.21 -15.20
C PHE A 37 -9.27 -0.27 -15.57
N PHE A 38 -9.33 0.91 -14.97
CA PHE A 38 -10.34 1.92 -15.32
C PHE A 38 -10.15 2.52 -16.72
N ASP A 39 -8.93 2.48 -17.28
CA ASP A 39 -8.67 2.82 -18.69
C ASP A 39 -9.39 1.86 -19.63
N ILE A 40 -9.52 0.60 -19.21
CA ILE A 40 -10.14 -0.46 -20.02
C ILE A 40 -11.66 -0.42 -19.88
N ILE A 41 -12.17 -0.43 -18.65
CA ILE A 41 -13.62 -0.57 -18.42
C ILE A 41 -14.39 0.75 -18.59
N PHE A 42 -13.79 1.89 -18.21
CA PHE A 42 -14.43 3.20 -18.20
C PHE A 42 -13.59 4.32 -18.84
N PRO A 43 -13.05 4.16 -20.07
CA PRO A 43 -12.06 5.08 -20.65
C PRO A 43 -12.57 6.53 -20.75
N LYS A 44 -13.88 6.73 -21.03
CA LYS A 44 -14.46 8.05 -21.20
C LYS A 44 -14.71 8.83 -19.89
N ILE A 45 -14.89 8.12 -18.78
CA ILE A 45 -15.28 8.71 -17.48
C ILE A 45 -14.24 8.49 -16.39
N LYS A 46 -13.13 7.84 -16.68
CA LYS A 46 -12.05 7.56 -15.71
C LYS A 46 -11.61 8.81 -14.95
N THR A 47 -11.33 9.90 -15.65
CA THR A 47 -10.89 11.15 -15.02
C THR A 47 -11.90 11.68 -14.03
N LEU A 48 -13.21 11.62 -14.38
CA LEU A 48 -14.28 12.01 -13.47
C LEU A 48 -14.33 11.09 -12.23
N ILE A 49 -14.23 9.77 -12.42
CA ILE A 49 -14.22 8.80 -11.32
C ILE A 49 -13.07 9.11 -10.34
N TYR A 50 -11.85 9.32 -10.84
CA TYR A 50 -10.70 9.65 -10.00
C TYR A 50 -10.82 11.03 -9.32
N SER A 51 -11.38 12.03 -10.02
CA SER A 51 -11.60 13.35 -9.44
C SER A 51 -12.61 13.31 -8.29
N VAL A 52 -13.73 12.60 -8.47
CA VAL A 52 -14.74 12.39 -7.42
C VAL A 52 -14.14 11.64 -6.23
N PHE A 53 -13.38 10.59 -6.48
CA PHE A 53 -12.70 9.82 -5.44
C PHE A 53 -11.74 10.69 -4.62
N ASN A 54 -10.85 11.44 -5.29
CA ASN A 54 -9.91 12.35 -4.62
C ASN A 54 -10.63 13.44 -3.81
N PHE A 55 -11.73 13.98 -4.34
CA PHE A 55 -12.56 14.94 -3.63
C PHE A 55 -13.18 14.32 -2.36
N LEU A 56 -13.75 13.11 -2.45
CA LEU A 56 -14.35 12.42 -1.31
C LEU A 56 -13.32 12.15 -0.21
N ILE A 57 -12.13 11.66 -0.56
CA ILE A 57 -11.06 11.42 0.44
C ILE A 57 -10.60 12.71 1.08
N SER A 58 -10.40 13.78 0.30
CA SER A 58 -9.79 15.02 0.80
C SER A 58 -10.74 15.93 1.54
N LYS A 59 -12.06 15.89 1.23
CA LYS A 59 -13.05 16.84 1.74
C LYS A 59 -14.23 16.19 2.46
N CYS A 60 -14.57 14.95 2.13
CA CYS A 60 -15.78 14.27 2.58
C CYS A 60 -15.50 12.84 3.06
N SER A 61 -14.48 12.65 3.90
CA SER A 61 -14.04 11.33 4.36
C SER A 61 -15.15 10.49 5.01
N ASN A 62 -16.10 11.10 5.70
CA ASN A 62 -17.25 10.41 6.28
C ASN A 62 -18.17 9.77 5.20
N ILE A 63 -18.37 10.49 4.08
CA ILE A 63 -19.16 9.99 2.94
C ILE A 63 -18.37 8.87 2.26
N TYR A 64 -17.06 9.04 2.07
CA TYR A 64 -16.18 7.99 1.56
C TYR A 64 -16.25 6.72 2.42
N ASN A 65 -16.10 6.84 3.75
CA ASN A 65 -16.15 5.72 4.68
C ASN A 65 -17.52 4.99 4.65
N PHE A 66 -18.62 5.73 4.48
CA PHE A 66 -19.95 5.13 4.30
C PHE A 66 -20.03 4.31 3.01
N PHE A 67 -19.61 4.87 1.87
CA PHE A 67 -19.58 4.15 0.59
C PHE A 67 -18.63 2.97 0.61
N TYR A 68 -17.47 3.10 1.24
CA TYR A 68 -16.50 2.01 1.40
C TYR A 68 -17.13 0.83 2.15
N LYS A 69 -17.78 1.07 3.30
CA LYS A 69 -18.48 0.02 4.07
C LYS A 69 -19.63 -0.63 3.29
N PHE A 70 -20.33 0.14 2.47
CA PHE A 70 -21.40 -0.37 1.63
C PHE A 70 -20.86 -1.22 0.47
N SER A 71 -19.85 -0.75 -0.23
CA SER A 71 -19.21 -1.48 -1.34
C SER A 71 -18.49 -2.74 -0.89
N ALA A 72 -17.88 -2.73 0.30
CA ALA A 72 -17.22 -3.88 0.90
C ALA A 72 -18.14 -5.11 1.07
N ASN A 73 -19.45 -4.88 1.20
CA ASN A 73 -20.46 -5.94 1.30
C ASN A 73 -21.17 -6.25 -0.03
N SER A 74 -20.84 -5.53 -1.11
CA SER A 74 -21.53 -5.67 -2.40
C SER A 74 -20.70 -6.55 -3.36
N ASN A 75 -21.34 -7.62 -3.85
CA ASN A 75 -20.78 -8.45 -4.95
C ASN A 75 -21.11 -7.89 -6.33
N PHE A 76 -21.61 -6.65 -6.41
CA PHE A 76 -22.08 -6.07 -7.65
C PHE A 76 -20.91 -5.59 -8.52
N ALA A 77 -20.67 -6.30 -9.61
CA ALA A 77 -19.81 -5.87 -10.71
C ALA A 77 -20.64 -5.98 -12.02
N PRO A 78 -21.11 -4.86 -12.60
CA PRO A 78 -21.91 -4.90 -13.81
C PRO A 78 -21.08 -5.44 -14.97
N PHE A 79 -21.31 -6.70 -15.32
CA PHE A 79 -20.56 -7.41 -16.36
C PHE A 79 -21.42 -7.56 -17.61
N ASN A 80 -21.33 -6.57 -18.51
CA ASN A 80 -22.05 -6.57 -19.78
C ASN A 80 -21.16 -7.00 -20.96
N LYS A 81 -21.77 -7.21 -22.14
CA LYS A 81 -21.06 -7.63 -23.36
C LYS A 81 -19.92 -6.69 -23.76
N ILE A 82 -20.03 -5.40 -23.48
CA ILE A 82 -19.00 -4.40 -23.86
C ILE A 82 -17.78 -4.58 -22.97
N ILE A 83 -17.97 -4.68 -21.64
CA ILE A 83 -16.89 -4.90 -20.67
C ILE A 83 -16.20 -6.22 -20.95
N ARG A 84 -16.98 -7.30 -21.17
CA ARG A 84 -16.44 -8.60 -21.55
C ARG A 84 -15.51 -8.51 -22.76
N LYS A 85 -15.95 -7.89 -23.86
CA LYS A 85 -15.14 -7.73 -25.07
C LYS A 85 -13.85 -6.95 -24.84
N ARG A 86 -13.89 -5.91 -23.98
CA ARG A 86 -12.71 -5.12 -23.63
C ARG A 86 -11.70 -5.94 -22.81
N ILE A 87 -12.16 -6.73 -21.87
CA ILE A 87 -11.30 -7.63 -21.07
C ILE A 87 -10.71 -8.71 -22.01
N GLU A 88 -11.50 -9.32 -22.86
CA GLU A 88 -11.05 -10.32 -23.83
C GLU A 88 -9.98 -9.76 -24.76
N LYS A 89 -10.19 -8.54 -25.29
CA LYS A 89 -9.21 -7.84 -26.11
C LYS A 89 -7.90 -7.61 -25.35
N LEU A 90 -7.97 -7.08 -24.12
CA LEU A 90 -6.80 -6.85 -23.29
C LEU A 90 -6.00 -8.14 -23.04
N ILE A 91 -6.67 -9.23 -22.67
CA ILE A 91 -6.02 -10.53 -22.42
C ILE A 91 -5.37 -11.08 -23.69
N THR A 92 -6.04 -10.95 -24.83
CA THR A 92 -5.52 -11.42 -26.13
C THR A 92 -4.30 -10.60 -26.56
N GLU A 93 -4.36 -9.25 -26.44
CA GLU A 93 -3.28 -8.35 -26.84
C GLU A 93 -2.03 -8.49 -25.94
N SER A 94 -2.22 -8.68 -24.63
CA SER A 94 -1.12 -8.89 -23.68
C SER A 94 -0.49 -10.28 -23.78
N ASN A 95 -1.18 -11.24 -24.41
CA ASN A 95 -0.77 -12.67 -24.43
C ASN A 95 -0.41 -13.20 -23.04
N ALA A 96 -1.17 -12.76 -22.01
CA ALA A 96 -0.87 -13.04 -20.63
C ALA A 96 -1.20 -14.50 -20.25
N ASN A 97 -0.25 -15.18 -19.62
CA ASN A 97 -0.46 -16.49 -18.99
C ASN A 97 -1.08 -16.31 -17.58
N ILE A 98 -0.71 -15.23 -16.92
CA ILE A 98 -1.13 -14.91 -15.55
C ILE A 98 -1.66 -13.49 -15.52
N ILE A 99 -2.78 -13.30 -14.84
CA ILE A 99 -3.27 -11.98 -14.43
C ILE A 99 -3.05 -11.85 -12.94
N ILE A 100 -2.42 -10.74 -12.55
CA ILE A 100 -2.29 -10.34 -11.15
C ILE A 100 -3.19 -9.14 -10.90
N SER A 101 -4.03 -9.22 -9.89
CA SER A 101 -4.85 -8.10 -9.43
C SER A 101 -4.30 -7.53 -8.12
N THR A 102 -4.15 -6.21 -8.06
CA THR A 102 -3.79 -5.47 -6.85
C THR A 102 -4.93 -4.58 -6.36
N PHE A 103 -6.13 -4.72 -6.95
CA PHE A 103 -7.29 -3.91 -6.61
C PHE A 103 -8.59 -4.73 -6.67
N PRO A 104 -9.49 -4.66 -5.66
CA PRO A 104 -10.66 -5.56 -5.54
C PRO A 104 -11.56 -5.59 -6.76
N VAL A 105 -11.81 -4.42 -7.37
CA VAL A 105 -12.66 -4.32 -8.58
C VAL A 105 -12.05 -5.12 -9.73
N CYS A 106 -10.73 -5.05 -9.94
CA CYS A 106 -10.05 -5.84 -10.96
C CYS A 106 -10.27 -7.34 -10.72
N THR A 107 -10.08 -7.78 -9.47
CA THR A 107 -10.29 -9.17 -9.05
C THR A 107 -11.69 -9.66 -9.41
N LYS A 108 -12.74 -8.91 -9.06
CA LYS A 108 -14.14 -9.29 -9.35
C LYS A 108 -14.43 -9.42 -10.84
N TYR A 109 -13.97 -8.47 -11.65
CA TYR A 109 -14.21 -8.48 -13.08
C TYR A 109 -13.48 -9.64 -13.78
N ILE A 110 -12.22 -9.90 -13.44
CA ILE A 110 -11.45 -10.98 -14.03
C ILE A 110 -11.94 -12.35 -13.55
N SER A 111 -12.30 -12.49 -12.26
CA SER A 111 -12.92 -13.71 -11.75
C SER A 111 -14.22 -14.05 -12.52
N THR A 112 -15.08 -13.03 -12.72
CA THR A 112 -16.31 -13.20 -13.52
C THR A 112 -16.01 -13.58 -14.98
N TYR A 113 -15.01 -12.96 -15.60
CA TYR A 113 -14.57 -13.31 -16.94
C TYR A 113 -14.06 -14.76 -17.01
N LYS A 114 -13.19 -15.15 -16.08
CA LYS A 114 -12.59 -16.48 -15.99
C LYS A 114 -13.68 -17.56 -15.85
N LYS A 115 -14.64 -17.37 -14.95
CA LYS A 115 -15.78 -18.27 -14.72
C LYS A 115 -16.57 -18.55 -16.01
N ASN A 116 -16.79 -17.53 -16.83
CA ASN A 116 -17.69 -17.61 -17.98
C ASN A 116 -17.00 -17.94 -19.31
N ASN A 117 -15.69 -17.70 -19.44
CA ASN A 117 -15.02 -17.73 -20.73
C ASN A 117 -13.70 -18.53 -20.78
N ASN A 118 -12.87 -18.47 -19.74
CA ASN A 118 -11.55 -19.08 -19.75
C ASN A 118 -11.08 -19.52 -18.36
N LYS A 119 -11.40 -20.75 -17.99
CA LYS A 119 -10.98 -21.32 -16.70
C LYS A 119 -9.49 -21.64 -16.60
N LYS A 120 -8.75 -21.71 -17.73
CA LYS A 120 -7.31 -22.00 -17.74
C LYS A 120 -6.47 -20.79 -17.39
N LEU A 121 -7.00 -19.56 -17.55
CA LEU A 121 -6.31 -18.32 -17.19
C LEU A 121 -6.04 -18.28 -15.69
N LYS A 122 -4.78 -18.05 -15.29
CA LYS A 122 -4.43 -17.92 -13.88
C LYS A 122 -4.75 -16.51 -13.38
N LEU A 123 -5.43 -16.44 -12.24
CA LEU A 123 -5.77 -15.19 -11.55
C LEU A 123 -5.19 -15.21 -10.15
N TYR A 124 -4.21 -14.37 -9.90
CA TYR A 124 -3.60 -14.16 -8.60
C TYR A 124 -3.98 -12.79 -8.04
N THR A 125 -4.16 -12.69 -6.73
CA THR A 125 -4.59 -11.45 -6.09
C THR A 125 -3.62 -11.07 -4.99
N TYR A 126 -3.00 -9.89 -5.11
CA TYR A 126 -2.20 -9.27 -4.05
C TYR A 126 -3.07 -8.32 -3.25
N ILE A 127 -3.34 -8.65 -2.00
CA ILE A 127 -4.08 -7.81 -1.09
C ILE A 127 -3.12 -6.79 -0.48
N THR A 128 -3.37 -5.51 -0.75
CA THR A 128 -2.49 -4.39 -0.37
C THR A 128 -2.96 -3.66 0.89
N ASP A 129 -3.89 -4.27 1.62
CA ASP A 129 -4.39 -3.82 2.92
C ASP A 129 -4.18 -4.92 3.97
N ILE A 130 -4.06 -4.53 5.25
CA ILE A 130 -4.00 -5.48 6.36
C ILE A 130 -5.38 -6.09 6.62
N GLU A 131 -6.45 -5.32 6.50
CA GLU A 131 -7.81 -5.84 6.58
C GLU A 131 -8.30 -6.29 5.20
N ALA A 132 -8.56 -7.59 5.07
CA ALA A 132 -9.15 -8.17 3.87
C ALA A 132 -10.67 -8.25 4.00
N ASN A 133 -11.36 -7.26 3.44
CA ASN A 133 -12.82 -7.25 3.35
C ASN A 133 -13.32 -8.23 2.29
N LYS A 134 -14.62 -8.56 2.34
CA LYS A 134 -15.30 -9.43 1.35
C LYS A 134 -15.13 -8.99 -0.11
N GLU A 135 -14.81 -7.72 -0.33
CA GLU A 135 -14.55 -7.20 -1.68
C GLU A 135 -13.35 -7.84 -2.38
N TRP A 136 -12.37 -8.36 -1.60
CA TRP A 136 -11.23 -9.10 -2.12
C TRP A 136 -11.53 -10.56 -2.47
N ILE A 137 -12.65 -11.10 -1.98
CA ILE A 137 -13.00 -12.51 -2.15
C ILE A 137 -13.74 -12.72 -3.47
N SER A 138 -13.27 -13.67 -4.28
CA SER A 138 -13.91 -14.10 -5.52
C SER A 138 -13.67 -15.60 -5.78
N GLU A 139 -14.57 -16.26 -6.51
CA GLU A 139 -14.59 -17.72 -6.63
C GLU A 139 -13.42 -18.28 -7.46
N GLU A 140 -13.02 -17.58 -8.53
CA GLU A 140 -12.08 -18.08 -9.53
C GLU A 140 -10.63 -17.63 -9.30
N ILE A 141 -10.27 -17.24 -8.06
CA ILE A 141 -8.91 -16.89 -7.71
C ILE A 141 -8.11 -18.17 -7.47
N ASP A 142 -6.95 -18.29 -8.13
CA ASP A 142 -6.05 -19.42 -7.96
C ASP A 142 -5.18 -19.26 -6.71
N MET A 143 -4.66 -18.03 -6.45
CA MET A 143 -3.81 -17.76 -5.30
C MET A 143 -4.01 -16.35 -4.75
N TYR A 144 -4.00 -16.22 -3.43
CA TYR A 144 -3.96 -14.97 -2.69
C TYR A 144 -2.57 -14.73 -2.10
N PHE A 145 -2.04 -13.56 -2.33
CA PHE A 145 -0.84 -13.04 -1.68
C PHE A 145 -1.27 -11.96 -0.70
N VAL A 146 -0.98 -12.17 0.57
CA VAL A 146 -1.51 -11.32 1.65
C VAL A 146 -0.42 -10.65 2.46
N ALA A 147 -0.79 -9.54 3.10
CA ALA A 147 0.12 -8.70 3.84
C ALA A 147 0.64 -9.35 5.13
N SER A 148 -0.20 -10.12 5.84
CA SER A 148 0.12 -10.64 7.15
C SER A 148 -0.64 -11.94 7.48
N ASN A 149 -0.28 -12.58 8.59
CA ASN A 149 -1.04 -13.72 9.12
C ASN A 149 -2.46 -13.33 9.54
N GLU A 150 -2.68 -12.12 10.03
CA GLU A 150 -4.00 -11.59 10.33
C GLU A 150 -4.88 -11.53 9.08
N THR A 151 -4.33 -11.04 7.98
CA THR A 151 -5.02 -11.03 6.68
C THR A 151 -5.32 -12.46 6.20
N LYS A 152 -4.37 -13.40 6.36
CA LYS A 152 -4.57 -14.83 6.03
C LYS A 152 -5.74 -15.42 6.80
N ILE A 153 -5.82 -15.18 8.11
CA ILE A 153 -6.92 -15.67 8.96
C ILE A 153 -8.26 -15.14 8.46
N GLN A 154 -8.36 -13.84 8.18
CA GLN A 154 -9.59 -13.20 7.68
C GLN A 154 -10.05 -13.82 6.34
N ILE A 155 -9.12 -14.11 5.44
CA ILE A 155 -9.42 -14.77 4.15
C ILE A 155 -9.90 -16.20 4.37
N MET A 156 -9.27 -16.94 5.30
CA MET A 156 -9.70 -18.31 5.67
C MET A 156 -11.09 -18.32 6.31
N GLU A 157 -11.41 -17.35 7.16
CA GLU A 157 -12.76 -17.18 7.75
C GLU A 157 -13.84 -16.92 6.69
N ASN A 158 -13.47 -16.41 5.53
CA ASN A 158 -14.35 -16.27 4.38
C ASN A 158 -14.37 -17.50 3.46
N GLY A 159 -13.86 -18.65 3.92
CA GLY A 159 -13.98 -19.95 3.25
C GLY A 159 -12.88 -20.24 2.22
N ILE A 160 -11.81 -19.45 2.16
CA ILE A 160 -10.69 -19.73 1.24
C ILE A 160 -9.72 -20.70 1.90
N PRO A 161 -9.36 -21.82 1.23
CA PRO A 161 -8.43 -22.80 1.74
C PRO A 161 -7.03 -22.20 1.99
N LYS A 162 -6.37 -22.62 3.09
CA LYS A 162 -5.06 -22.09 3.51
C LYS A 162 -3.95 -22.25 2.47
N GLU A 163 -4.02 -23.33 1.68
CA GLU A 163 -3.06 -23.63 0.59
C GLU A 163 -3.13 -22.63 -0.57
N LYS A 164 -4.24 -21.92 -0.72
CA LYS A 164 -4.40 -20.82 -1.67
C LYS A 164 -3.93 -19.46 -1.14
N ILE A 165 -3.32 -19.40 0.05
CA ILE A 165 -2.97 -18.12 0.68
C ILE A 165 -1.50 -18.11 1.08
N LYS A 166 -0.73 -17.17 0.54
CA LYS A 166 0.70 -16.94 0.84
C LYS A 166 0.88 -15.61 1.57
N VAL A 167 1.62 -15.62 2.67
CA VAL A 167 1.92 -14.42 3.47
C VAL A 167 3.25 -13.84 3.01
N VAL A 168 3.22 -12.92 2.06
CA VAL A 168 4.43 -12.36 1.43
C VAL A 168 4.67 -10.88 1.75
N GLY A 169 3.75 -10.25 2.49
CA GLY A 169 3.79 -8.80 2.70
C GLY A 169 3.17 -8.02 1.54
N ILE A 170 3.16 -6.69 1.66
CA ILE A 170 2.80 -5.81 0.55
C ILE A 170 4.07 -5.54 -0.27
N PRO A 171 4.03 -5.72 -1.61
CA PRO A 171 5.19 -5.48 -2.46
C PRO A 171 5.73 -4.07 -2.33
N VAL A 172 7.01 -3.93 -2.04
CA VAL A 172 7.74 -2.66 -2.00
C VAL A 172 8.89 -2.70 -2.99
N ARG A 173 9.32 -1.53 -3.46
CA ARG A 173 10.45 -1.43 -4.38
C ARG A 173 11.71 -2.04 -3.78
N LYS A 174 12.57 -2.62 -4.64
CA LYS A 174 13.82 -3.30 -4.23
C LYS A 174 14.72 -2.41 -3.38
N GLU A 175 14.74 -1.11 -3.67
CA GLU A 175 15.56 -0.13 -2.98
C GLU A 175 15.24 -0.05 -1.47
N PHE A 176 14.01 -0.37 -1.04
CA PHE A 176 13.67 -0.49 0.38
C PHE A 176 14.20 -1.79 1.00
N LYS A 177 14.38 -2.86 0.19
CA LYS A 177 14.84 -4.18 0.65
C LYS A 177 16.38 -4.27 0.79
N GLU A 178 17.12 -3.36 0.15
CA GLU A 178 18.59 -3.28 0.24
C GLU A 178 19.07 -2.90 1.64
N GLU A 179 20.35 -3.07 1.92
CA GLU A 179 20.94 -2.77 3.23
C GLU A 179 20.64 -1.34 3.70
N ILE A 180 20.45 -1.23 5.01
CA ILE A 180 20.06 0.03 5.66
C ILE A 180 21.33 0.82 5.97
N CYS A 181 21.35 2.09 5.53
CA CYS A 181 22.33 3.06 5.98
C CYS A 181 22.22 3.30 7.50
N ILE A 182 23.30 3.78 8.11
CA ILE A 182 23.27 4.24 9.50
C ILE A 182 22.17 5.29 9.64
N LYS A 183 21.27 5.10 10.61
CA LYS A 183 20.20 6.05 10.92
C LYS A 183 20.79 7.34 11.47
N ASP A 184 20.36 8.46 10.92
CA ASP A 184 20.68 9.76 11.50
C ASP A 184 19.78 9.99 12.73
N LYS A 185 20.41 10.19 13.90
CA LYS A 185 19.70 10.27 15.19
C LYS A 185 18.68 11.41 15.26
N ASN A 186 18.85 12.44 14.44
CA ASN A 186 18.05 13.65 14.51
C ASN A 186 17.13 13.81 13.28
N GLU A 187 17.15 12.88 12.34
CA GLU A 187 16.37 12.96 11.11
C GLU A 187 14.98 12.36 11.29
N ILE A 188 13.96 13.13 10.98
CA ILE A 188 12.54 12.70 10.93
C ILE A 188 12.02 12.90 9.52
N VAL A 189 11.34 11.90 8.99
CA VAL A 189 10.57 12.05 7.74
C VAL A 189 9.10 12.28 8.07
N VAL A 190 8.51 13.29 7.46
CA VAL A 190 7.06 13.58 7.53
C VAL A 190 6.46 13.42 6.15
N MET A 191 5.49 12.49 5.97
CA MET A 191 4.87 12.26 4.67
C MET A 191 3.41 11.83 4.74
N GLY A 192 2.57 12.38 3.85
CA GLY A 192 1.15 12.05 3.72
C GLY A 192 0.83 11.15 2.52
N GLY A 193 1.79 10.31 2.11
CA GLY A 193 1.71 9.54 0.88
C GLY A 193 1.75 10.41 -0.38
N GLY A 194 1.46 9.84 -1.55
CA GLY A 194 1.58 10.55 -2.83
C GLY A 194 0.73 11.82 -2.98
N LEU A 195 -0.33 11.97 -2.20
CA LEU A 195 -1.19 13.16 -2.18
C LEU A 195 -0.76 14.19 -1.13
N GLY A 196 0.21 13.89 -0.27
CA GLY A 196 0.70 14.81 0.78
C GLY A 196 -0.36 15.19 1.81
N LEU A 197 -1.26 14.27 2.17
CA LEU A 197 -2.35 14.54 3.10
C LEU A 197 -2.05 13.94 4.48
N ILE A 198 -1.76 14.81 5.47
CA ILE A 198 -1.59 14.44 6.89
C ILE A 198 -2.51 15.33 7.73
N PRO A 199 -3.36 14.76 8.60
CA PRO A 199 -4.17 15.53 9.52
C PRO A 199 -3.30 16.34 10.51
N ASP A 200 -3.75 17.55 10.87
CA ASP A 200 -3.19 18.39 11.94
C ASP A 200 -1.65 18.66 11.87
N MET A 201 -1.05 18.50 10.67
CA MET A 201 0.40 18.58 10.46
C MET A 201 0.99 19.95 10.81
N ASP A 202 0.28 21.05 10.53
CA ASP A 202 0.78 22.41 10.78
C ASP A 202 1.14 22.64 12.25
N LYS A 203 0.30 22.16 13.17
CA LYS A 203 0.52 22.27 14.61
C LYS A 203 1.76 21.46 15.02
N THR A 204 1.82 20.21 14.56
CA THR A 204 2.94 19.30 14.86
C THR A 204 4.27 19.86 14.34
N LEU A 205 4.33 20.29 13.08
CA LEU A 205 5.55 20.84 12.50
C LEU A 205 6.03 22.10 13.24
N LYS A 206 5.12 23.03 13.55
CA LYS A 206 5.49 24.27 14.29
C LYS A 206 6.17 24.00 15.62
N ILE A 207 5.79 22.93 16.31
CA ILE A 207 6.37 22.58 17.61
C ILE A 207 7.69 21.83 17.40
N LEU A 208 7.77 20.88 16.47
CA LEU A 208 9.00 20.17 16.15
C LEU A 208 10.12 21.13 15.71
N MET A 209 9.77 22.15 14.92
CA MET A 209 10.74 23.14 14.42
C MET A 209 11.29 24.09 15.48
N ARG A 210 10.76 24.08 16.69
CA ARG A 210 11.36 24.82 17.83
C ARG A 210 12.56 24.09 18.46
N ASN A 211 12.73 22.81 18.10
CA ASN A 211 13.85 22.02 18.57
C ASN A 211 14.93 22.00 17.47
N GLU A 212 15.99 22.79 17.68
CA GLU A 212 17.10 22.92 16.71
C GLU A 212 17.88 21.63 16.49
N ASP A 213 17.84 20.69 17.45
CA ASP A 213 18.49 19.39 17.34
C ASP A 213 17.78 18.42 16.39
N ILE A 214 16.53 18.73 15.97
CA ILE A 214 15.74 17.89 15.07
C ILE A 214 15.79 18.45 13.66
N HIS A 215 16.11 17.64 12.69
CA HIS A 215 15.93 17.94 11.27
C HIS A 215 14.71 17.20 10.71
N VAL A 216 13.83 17.91 10.01
CA VAL A 216 12.62 17.33 9.39
C VAL A 216 12.72 17.36 7.88
N THR A 217 12.67 16.19 7.26
CA THR A 217 12.41 16.09 5.83
C THR A 217 10.91 15.92 5.57
N LEU A 218 10.28 16.97 5.02
CA LEU A 218 8.87 16.98 4.64
C LEU A 218 8.70 16.55 3.17
N LEU A 219 8.16 15.34 2.95
CA LEU A 219 7.82 14.86 1.62
C LEU A 219 6.39 15.29 1.26
N ALA A 220 6.27 16.40 0.53
CA ALA A 220 4.98 17.01 0.18
C ALA A 220 4.21 16.25 -0.90
N GLY A 221 4.85 15.31 -1.61
CA GLY A 221 4.25 14.58 -2.70
C GLY A 221 3.75 15.52 -3.80
N LYS A 222 2.54 15.28 -4.32
CA LYS A 222 1.90 16.13 -5.35
C LYS A 222 1.21 17.36 -4.78
N ASN A 223 1.33 17.62 -3.47
CA ASN A 223 0.71 18.77 -2.82
C ASN A 223 1.56 20.02 -2.97
N GLN A 224 1.40 20.73 -4.10
CA GLN A 224 2.15 21.96 -4.39
C GLN A 224 1.88 23.07 -3.36
N LYS A 225 0.66 23.11 -2.77
CA LYS A 225 0.34 24.08 -1.72
C LYS A 225 1.19 23.82 -0.47
N LEU A 226 1.30 22.58 -0.05
CA LEU A 226 2.13 22.17 1.09
C LEU A 226 3.60 22.47 0.84
N PHE A 227 4.10 22.12 -0.35
CA PHE A 227 5.47 22.43 -0.76
C PHE A 227 5.77 23.93 -0.62
N ASN A 228 4.96 24.79 -1.26
CA ASN A 228 5.16 26.23 -1.23
C ASN A 228 5.02 26.85 0.19
N GLN A 229 4.17 26.26 1.03
CA GLN A 229 3.92 26.75 2.39
C GLN A 229 5.12 26.57 3.33
N TYR A 230 5.93 25.53 3.10
CA TYR A 230 7.01 25.14 3.99
C TYR A 230 8.41 25.30 3.39
N SER A 231 8.55 25.44 2.06
CA SER A 231 9.84 25.68 1.42
C SER A 231 10.51 26.93 1.99
N ASN A 232 11.76 26.78 2.44
CA ASN A 232 12.59 27.85 3.03
C ASN A 232 11.98 28.55 4.26
N LYS A 233 11.09 27.87 4.98
CA LYS A 233 10.43 28.44 6.16
C LYS A 233 11.18 28.24 7.47
N TYR A 234 11.95 27.15 7.57
CA TYR A 234 12.72 26.76 8.74
C TYR A 234 14.09 26.23 8.29
N ASP A 235 15.15 26.61 9.01
CA ASP A 235 16.53 26.22 8.65
C ASP A 235 16.78 24.72 8.90
N ASN A 236 16.08 24.13 9.86
CA ASN A 236 16.16 22.71 10.20
C ASN A 236 15.08 21.86 9.49
N MET A 237 14.59 22.33 8.31
CA MET A 237 13.61 21.60 7.50
C MET A 237 14.03 21.53 6.04
N THR A 238 14.01 20.33 5.49
CA THR A 238 14.10 20.09 4.04
C THR A 238 12.71 19.78 3.49
N VAL A 239 12.26 20.50 2.46
CA VAL A 239 10.97 20.21 1.80
C VAL A 239 11.22 19.63 0.43
N VAL A 240 10.65 18.45 0.18
CA VAL A 240 10.78 17.71 -1.08
C VAL A 240 9.40 17.56 -1.70
N GLY A 241 9.28 17.87 -2.98
CA GLY A 241 8.05 17.64 -3.76
C GLY A 241 7.80 16.16 -4.03
N TYR A 242 7.15 15.87 -5.17
CA TYR A 242 7.00 14.47 -5.59
C TYR A 242 8.36 13.86 -5.92
N THR A 243 8.66 12.73 -5.33
CA THR A 243 9.90 11.98 -5.58
C THR A 243 9.62 10.48 -5.61
N ASP A 244 10.36 9.76 -6.46
CA ASP A 244 10.40 8.31 -6.46
C ASP A 244 11.48 7.76 -5.52
N GLU A 245 12.30 8.62 -4.89
CA GLU A 245 13.42 8.26 -4.03
C GLU A 245 13.07 8.30 -2.53
N VAL A 246 11.80 8.07 -2.17
CA VAL A 246 11.33 8.06 -0.76
C VAL A 246 12.22 7.16 0.11
N TYR A 247 12.70 6.04 -0.44
CA TYR A 247 13.59 5.11 0.26
C TYR A 247 14.87 5.76 0.81
N LYS A 248 15.45 6.76 0.13
CA LYS A 248 16.65 7.45 0.58
C LYS A 248 16.42 8.19 1.89
N TYR A 249 15.28 8.86 2.00
CA TYR A 249 14.89 9.61 3.19
C TYR A 249 14.47 8.66 4.32
N MET A 250 13.62 7.69 4.02
CA MET A 250 13.11 6.76 5.01
C MET A 250 14.22 5.91 5.65
N LYS A 251 15.19 5.43 4.84
CA LYS A 251 16.33 4.66 5.35
C LYS A 251 17.23 5.44 6.30
N LYS A 252 17.38 6.75 6.11
CA LYS A 252 18.18 7.62 6.99
C LYS A 252 17.43 8.03 8.24
N ALA A 253 16.11 8.19 8.16
CA ALA A 253 15.31 8.70 9.24
C ALA A 253 15.27 7.78 10.47
N GLN A 254 15.32 8.38 11.64
CA GLN A 254 15.10 7.70 12.91
C GLN A 254 13.64 7.37 13.15
N LEU A 255 12.72 8.20 12.62
CA LEU A 255 11.29 8.09 12.77
C LEU A 255 10.59 8.59 11.52
N ILE A 256 9.49 7.94 11.13
CA ILE A 256 8.57 8.46 10.12
C ILE A 256 7.25 8.87 10.77
N ILE A 257 6.78 10.09 10.48
CA ILE A 257 5.46 10.59 10.86
C ILE A 257 4.58 10.56 9.62
N THR A 258 3.49 9.78 9.67
CA THR A 258 2.68 9.53 8.47
C THR A 258 1.24 9.17 8.82
N LYS A 259 0.41 8.95 7.81
CA LYS A 259 -0.89 8.27 7.93
C LYS A 259 -0.72 6.76 7.78
N ALA A 260 -1.68 5.97 8.25
CA ALA A 260 -1.61 4.51 8.24
C ALA A 260 -1.89 3.90 6.84
N GLY A 261 -1.04 4.19 5.85
CA GLY A 261 -1.13 3.60 4.50
C GLY A 261 -0.42 2.25 4.42
N GLY A 262 -1.04 1.23 3.77
CA GLY A 262 -0.48 -0.12 3.68
C GLY A 262 0.90 -0.18 3.03
N ILE A 263 1.12 0.51 1.91
CA ILE A 263 2.43 0.58 1.24
C ILE A 263 3.47 1.23 2.15
N THR A 264 3.17 2.40 2.71
CA THR A 264 4.10 3.13 3.58
C THR A 264 4.48 2.31 4.81
N LEU A 265 3.54 1.53 5.34
CA LEU A 265 3.79 0.59 6.43
C LEU A 265 4.87 -0.44 6.05
N PHE A 266 4.74 -1.09 4.90
CA PHE A 266 5.72 -2.09 4.46
C PHE A 266 7.05 -1.47 3.99
N GLU A 267 7.03 -0.27 3.40
CA GLU A 267 8.23 0.51 3.13
C GLU A 267 9.00 0.80 4.44
N ALA A 268 8.30 1.21 5.50
CA ALA A 268 8.89 1.45 6.82
C ALA A 268 9.42 0.17 7.48
N ILE A 269 8.67 -0.95 7.40
CA ILE A 269 9.12 -2.27 7.90
C ILE A 269 10.42 -2.69 7.19
N HIS A 270 10.47 -2.59 5.86
CA HIS A 270 11.68 -2.95 5.11
C HIS A 270 12.86 -2.02 5.39
N SER A 271 12.61 -0.73 5.61
CA SER A 271 13.61 0.27 5.97
C SER A 271 13.97 0.25 7.46
N LYS A 272 13.31 -0.56 8.28
CA LYS A 272 13.43 -0.57 9.75
C LYS A 272 13.31 0.85 10.34
N THR A 273 12.31 1.61 9.89
CA THR A 273 12.08 2.97 10.35
C THR A 273 10.82 3.01 11.22
N PRO A 274 10.97 3.19 12.55
CA PRO A 274 9.85 3.31 13.47
C PRO A 274 8.79 4.28 12.99
N ILE A 275 7.52 3.99 13.27
CA ILE A 275 6.38 4.67 12.67
C ILE A 275 5.62 5.45 13.75
N TYR A 276 5.30 6.71 13.47
CA TYR A 276 4.38 7.52 14.26
C TYR A 276 3.16 7.85 13.39
N ILE A 277 2.00 7.31 13.75
CA ILE A 277 0.77 7.46 12.96
C ILE A 277 -0.08 8.57 13.53
N MET A 278 -0.36 9.57 12.68
CA MET A 278 -1.36 10.60 12.94
C MET A 278 -2.76 9.99 12.91
N PRO A 279 -3.76 10.61 13.60
CA PRO A 279 -5.09 10.00 13.76
C PRO A 279 -5.66 9.47 12.45
N PRO A 280 -5.92 8.14 12.35
CA PRO A 280 -6.47 7.55 11.14
C PRO A 280 -7.90 8.07 10.89
N PHE A 281 -8.18 8.52 9.68
CA PHE A 281 -9.47 9.10 9.31
C PHE A 281 -10.23 8.29 8.23
N LEU A 282 -9.55 7.36 7.56
CA LEU A 282 -10.17 6.44 6.60
C LEU A 282 -10.35 5.06 7.23
N SER A 283 -11.46 4.39 6.92
CA SER A 283 -11.79 3.07 7.48
C SER A 283 -10.68 2.04 7.22
N GLN A 284 -10.08 2.03 6.05
CA GLN A 284 -8.96 1.14 5.70
C GLN A 284 -7.68 1.43 6.49
N GLU A 285 -7.50 2.67 6.98
CA GLU A 285 -6.32 3.04 7.77
C GLU A 285 -6.39 2.49 9.20
N ILE A 286 -7.60 2.21 9.70
CA ILE A 286 -7.81 1.70 11.07
C ILE A 286 -7.17 0.32 11.24
N GLY A 287 -7.33 -0.58 10.28
CA GLY A 287 -6.72 -1.91 10.32
C GLY A 287 -5.19 -1.84 10.30
N ASN A 288 -4.62 -1.00 9.44
CA ASN A 288 -3.19 -0.77 9.38
C ASN A 288 -2.64 -0.17 10.70
N ALA A 289 -3.36 0.78 11.30
CA ALA A 289 -2.99 1.40 12.58
C ALA A 289 -3.00 0.37 13.72
N LYS A 290 -4.03 -0.45 13.84
CA LYS A 290 -4.10 -1.54 14.82
C LYS A 290 -2.96 -2.56 14.64
N PHE A 291 -2.59 -2.86 13.40
CA PHE A 291 -1.47 -3.75 13.11
C PHE A 291 -0.14 -3.16 13.59
N ILE A 292 0.09 -1.87 13.37
CA ILE A 292 1.29 -1.16 13.84
C ILE A 292 1.40 -1.23 15.37
N GLU A 293 0.32 -0.93 16.07
CA GLU A 293 0.26 -0.94 17.54
C GLU A 293 0.44 -2.35 18.11
N LYS A 294 -0.31 -3.33 17.58
CA LYS A 294 -0.26 -4.74 18.01
C LYS A 294 1.13 -5.35 17.86
N ASN A 295 1.86 -5.00 16.80
CA ASN A 295 3.19 -5.52 16.53
C ASN A 295 4.31 -4.64 17.13
N GLU A 296 3.96 -3.60 17.87
CA GLU A 296 4.91 -2.69 18.55
C GLU A 296 6.00 -2.15 17.61
N ILE A 297 5.61 -1.80 16.37
CA ILE A 297 6.51 -1.23 15.35
C ILE A 297 6.38 0.28 15.20
N GLY A 298 5.52 0.89 16.02
CA GLY A 298 5.26 2.32 16.01
C GLY A 298 4.31 2.76 17.10
N VAL A 299 3.96 4.03 17.06
CA VAL A 299 2.98 4.68 17.95
C VAL A 299 1.81 5.15 17.10
N VAL A 300 0.58 4.95 17.59
CA VAL A 300 -0.65 5.40 16.94
C VAL A 300 -1.38 6.41 17.81
N VAL A 301 -1.69 7.56 17.25
CA VAL A 301 -2.55 8.56 17.88
C VAL A 301 -3.98 8.28 17.46
N TRP A 302 -4.80 7.79 18.38
CA TRP A 302 -6.21 7.48 18.09
C TRP A 302 -7.13 8.69 18.19
N ASN A 303 -6.83 9.59 19.09
CA ASN A 303 -7.58 10.82 19.32
C ASN A 303 -6.70 12.04 19.06
N LYS A 304 -7.32 13.17 18.70
CA LYS A 304 -6.58 14.43 18.59
C LYS A 304 -6.02 14.82 19.95
N SER A 305 -4.77 14.42 20.22
CA SER A 305 -4.04 14.76 21.41
C SER A 305 -3.45 16.16 21.27
N GLU A 306 -3.50 16.96 22.35
CA GLU A 306 -2.79 18.25 22.38
C GLU A 306 -1.28 18.08 22.46
N ASN A 307 -0.80 16.91 22.89
CA ASN A 307 0.61 16.62 23.23
C ASN A 307 1.36 15.79 22.15
N VAL A 308 0.84 15.65 20.92
CA VAL A 308 1.49 14.87 19.86
C VAL A 308 2.97 15.17 19.67
N SER A 309 3.33 16.46 19.76
CA SER A 309 4.73 16.87 19.55
C SER A 309 5.63 16.50 20.70
N ASP A 310 5.14 16.59 21.95
CA ASP A 310 5.89 16.18 23.13
C ASP A 310 6.10 14.67 23.14
N ASP A 311 5.08 13.90 22.72
CA ASP A 311 5.17 12.45 22.56
C ASP A 311 6.24 12.04 21.53
N ILE A 312 6.31 12.76 20.40
CA ILE A 312 7.33 12.55 19.38
C ILE A 312 8.72 12.84 19.93
N ILE A 313 8.90 13.97 20.64
CA ILE A 313 10.18 14.35 21.24
C ILE A 313 10.61 13.32 22.30
N GLN A 314 9.68 12.85 23.14
CA GLN A 314 9.98 11.82 24.14
C GLN A 314 10.36 10.49 23.47
N LEU A 315 9.67 10.10 22.38
CA LEU A 315 10.02 8.90 21.64
C LEU A 315 11.43 8.98 21.05
N LEU A 316 11.83 10.13 20.48
CA LEU A 316 13.17 10.34 19.94
C LEU A 316 14.26 10.29 21.02
N LYS A 317 13.94 10.69 22.26
CA LYS A 317 14.83 10.58 23.43
C LYS A 317 14.87 9.18 24.05
N SER A 318 14.15 8.21 23.48
CA SER A 318 14.05 6.82 23.96
C SER A 318 14.68 5.84 22.96
N PRO A 319 16.02 5.77 22.83
CA PRO A 319 16.69 4.96 21.82
C PRO A 319 16.36 3.47 21.96
N ASP A 320 16.21 2.95 23.18
CA ASP A 320 15.86 1.54 23.43
C ASP A 320 14.48 1.20 22.89
N LYS A 321 13.51 2.13 23.01
CA LYS A 321 12.16 1.96 22.47
C LYS A 321 12.17 1.92 20.93
N LEU A 322 12.93 2.82 20.32
CA LEU A 322 13.09 2.85 18.87
C LEU A 322 13.81 1.59 18.35
N GLU A 323 14.83 1.11 19.07
CA GLU A 323 15.53 -0.12 18.70
C GLU A 323 14.61 -1.35 18.82
N LYS A 324 13.82 -1.43 19.89
CA LYS A 324 12.80 -2.48 20.03
C LYS A 324 11.79 -2.51 18.87
N MET A 325 11.36 -1.33 18.40
CA MET A 325 10.50 -1.23 17.21
C MET A 325 11.20 -1.78 15.95
N ARG A 326 12.50 -1.51 15.77
CA ARG A 326 13.29 -2.04 14.64
C ARG A 326 13.45 -3.56 14.70
N GLU A 327 13.71 -4.11 15.88
CA GLU A 327 13.76 -5.56 16.11
C GLU A 327 12.43 -6.23 15.75
N ASN A 328 11.31 -5.65 16.18
CA ASN A 328 9.98 -6.14 15.86
C ASN A 328 9.70 -6.09 14.35
N MET A 329 10.13 -5.03 13.65
CA MET A 329 10.05 -4.95 12.19
C MET A 329 10.88 -6.05 11.51
N GLN A 330 12.08 -6.35 12.03
CA GLN A 330 12.89 -7.46 11.51
C GLN A 330 12.18 -8.79 11.70
N MET A 331 11.62 -9.05 12.88
CA MET A 331 10.85 -10.27 13.14
C MET A 331 9.65 -10.43 12.21
N LEU A 332 8.96 -9.32 11.86
CA LEU A 332 7.88 -9.35 10.87
C LEU A 332 8.39 -9.74 9.48
N LYS A 333 9.52 -9.16 9.03
CA LYS A 333 10.15 -9.51 7.74
C LYS A 333 10.52 -10.99 7.69
N ASP A 334 11.07 -11.53 8.77
CA ASP A 334 11.55 -12.91 8.84
C ASP A 334 10.40 -13.94 8.81
N ARG A 335 9.18 -13.51 9.15
CA ARG A 335 7.96 -14.33 9.07
C ARG A 335 7.31 -14.35 7.68
N LEU A 336 7.72 -13.50 6.75
CA LEU A 336 7.18 -13.49 5.40
C LEU A 336 7.65 -14.72 4.63
N GLU A 337 6.74 -15.32 3.87
CA GLU A 337 7.08 -16.43 2.98
C GLU A 337 7.98 -15.92 1.83
N LYS A 338 9.08 -16.62 1.59
CA LYS A 338 10.02 -16.33 0.51
C LYS A 338 9.57 -17.04 -0.77
N THR A 339 8.39 -16.74 -1.23
CA THR A 339 7.83 -17.32 -2.46
C THR A 339 7.27 -16.23 -3.34
N ASN A 340 7.27 -16.46 -4.63
CA ASN A 340 6.77 -15.52 -5.61
C ASN A 340 5.87 -16.18 -6.66
N VAL A 341 5.33 -15.38 -7.56
CA VAL A 341 4.41 -15.81 -8.62
C VAL A 341 5.08 -16.80 -9.58
N VAL A 342 6.37 -16.63 -9.85
CA VAL A 342 7.12 -17.46 -10.83
C VAL A 342 7.27 -18.88 -10.30
N GLU A 343 7.65 -19.02 -9.03
CA GLU A 343 7.79 -20.32 -8.37
C GLU A 343 6.46 -21.06 -8.33
N ILE A 344 5.39 -20.40 -7.87
CA ILE A 344 4.06 -20.99 -7.77
C ILE A 344 3.56 -21.44 -9.14
N TYR A 345 3.70 -20.62 -10.18
CA TYR A 345 3.28 -20.98 -11.52
C TYR A 345 4.10 -22.13 -12.09
N GLY A 346 5.42 -22.17 -11.82
CA GLY A 346 6.30 -23.27 -12.20
C GLY A 346 5.90 -24.59 -11.54
N GLU A 347 5.62 -24.60 -10.25
CA GLU A 347 5.14 -25.78 -9.52
C GLU A 347 3.80 -26.31 -10.07
N GLU A 348 2.86 -25.41 -10.39
CA GLU A 348 1.56 -25.79 -10.97
C GLU A 348 1.69 -26.45 -12.35
N ILE A 349 2.63 -26.00 -13.19
CA ILE A 349 2.87 -26.62 -14.51
C ILE A 349 3.43 -28.03 -14.34
N ILE A 350 4.40 -28.20 -13.44
CA ILE A 350 5.04 -29.51 -13.19
C ILE A 350 4.02 -30.54 -12.65
N THR A 351 3.07 -30.07 -11.84
CA THR A 351 2.05 -30.96 -11.23
C THR A 351 0.98 -31.41 -12.26
N VAL A 352 0.85 -30.72 -13.38
CA VAL A 352 -0.15 -31.02 -14.44
C VAL A 352 0.44 -31.87 -15.57
N CYS A 353 1.76 -31.98 -15.67
CA CYS A 353 2.50 -32.86 -16.59
C CYS A 353 2.77 -34.20 -15.95
#